data_5c2f710c7cf7aa20063e52e1d5fe7ef6
#
_entry.id   5c2f710c7cf7aa20063e52e1d5fe7ef6
#
_cell.length_a   1.000
_cell.length_b   1.000
_cell.length_c   1.000
_cell.angle_alpha   90.00
_cell.angle_beta   90.00
_cell.angle_gamma   90.00
#
_symmetry.space_group_name_H-M   'P 1'
#
loop_
_entity.id
_entity.type
_entity.pdbx_description
1 polymer ?
#
loop_
_entity_poly.entity_id
_entity_poly.type
_entity_poly.pdbx_seq_one_letter_code
_entity_poly.pdbx_strand_id
1 'polypeptide(L)'
;MIFKNLAEEKIFLFIVVIFGPLILLLTPPMCTPDENTHFLNAYAFANGDFFPEWQEGEMGRFIPQAVSDFISSHMEQAVDLEKKYDFSKQYLSGFLPNENGELVFWNMGQLAAINPIGYLVSGAGIWTGRLLCGSVCGGYDTPYNLLLFARFFHLLFYAVTCYYALKKAPFLKKSMLVILTMPMSLFLGVSVSYDAILIPVCSLFFANTMGLLVSERMVCKTDIFITGLCTLFMVGIKTAYAPFLLLLLLVPREKFGTHRKYIGCVCLTLATGLVSYFGYQTCLQAILGEFSVNANEQAAAHRAYVFSHIGKIPIIAVQTLQMFGSFYLQSFYGKLGQLDTNFPLPVMCFFYGLFLFILAGEVCSVTKPIPKKIRIVDSLLVLVCISGIFLNMYLEWTPIVLGVGADVVSGVQGRYFIPLFIYLCFPFLNGLLAGKENCDRICRQTGALCSEILVIQSAALTSMILLVRYWI
;
A
#
# COMPACT_ATOMS: atom_id res chain seq x y z
N MET A 1 -18.18 -1.20 25.62
CA MET A 1 -16.81 -1.18 25.07
C MET A 1 -16.18 -2.55 25.26
N ILE A 2 -15.94 -3.25 24.14
CA ILE A 2 -15.41 -4.63 24.12
C ILE A 2 -13.92 -4.63 24.49
N PHE A 3 -13.18 -3.61 24.05
CA PHE A 3 -11.74 -3.48 24.26
C PHE A 3 -11.36 -2.51 25.38
N LYS A 4 -12.21 -2.42 26.42
CA LYS A 4 -11.98 -1.56 27.58
C LYS A 4 -10.60 -1.85 28.18
N ASN A 5 -9.72 -0.84 28.22
CA ASN A 5 -8.33 -0.89 28.74
C ASN A 5 -7.27 -1.51 27.79
N LEU A 6 -7.58 -1.81 26.53
CA LEU A 6 -6.57 -2.17 25.55
C LEU A 6 -6.07 -0.93 24.78
N ALA A 7 -4.76 -0.87 24.54
CA ALA A 7 -4.17 0.14 23.68
C ALA A 7 -4.45 -0.20 22.20
N GLU A 8 -4.53 0.83 21.35
CA GLU A 8 -4.90 0.73 19.94
C GLU A 8 -4.02 -0.28 19.17
N GLU A 9 -2.73 -0.32 19.45
CA GLU A 9 -1.81 -1.30 18.85
C GLU A 9 -2.12 -2.75 19.23
N LYS A 10 -2.68 -3.00 20.42
CA LYS A 10 -3.08 -4.34 20.87
C LYS A 10 -4.42 -4.74 20.25
N ILE A 11 -5.36 -3.79 20.10
CA ILE A 11 -6.63 -4.01 19.41
C ILE A 11 -6.34 -4.37 17.95
N PHE A 12 -5.46 -3.60 17.30
CA PHE A 12 -5.02 -3.88 15.94
C PHE A 12 -4.46 -5.30 15.80
N LEU A 13 -3.52 -5.66 16.67
CA LEU A 13 -2.89 -6.98 16.63
C LEU A 13 -3.91 -8.11 16.83
N PHE A 14 -4.86 -7.93 17.78
CA PHE A 14 -5.93 -8.90 18.02
C PHE A 14 -6.78 -9.12 16.75
N ILE A 15 -7.18 -8.04 16.08
CA ILE A 15 -7.96 -8.12 14.83
C ILE A 15 -7.17 -8.80 13.73
N VAL A 16 -5.92 -8.40 13.51
CA VAL A 16 -5.10 -8.94 12.41
C VAL A 16 -4.71 -10.41 12.64
N VAL A 17 -4.46 -10.82 13.89
CA VAL A 17 -4.15 -12.22 14.20
C VAL A 17 -5.35 -13.14 13.97
N ILE A 18 -6.57 -12.66 14.23
CA ILE A 18 -7.79 -13.48 14.03
C ILE A 18 -8.27 -13.41 12.58
N PHE A 19 -8.46 -12.21 12.06
CA PHE A 19 -9.09 -12.01 10.75
C PHE A 19 -8.08 -12.03 9.59
N GLY A 20 -6.81 -11.72 9.83
CA GLY A 20 -5.78 -11.76 8.79
C GLY A 20 -5.64 -13.14 8.14
N PRO A 21 -5.39 -14.23 8.90
CA PRO A 21 -5.36 -15.58 8.35
C PRO A 21 -6.69 -15.99 7.72
N LEU A 22 -7.83 -15.60 8.30
CA LEU A 22 -9.15 -15.88 7.73
C LEU A 22 -9.33 -15.21 6.36
N ILE A 23 -9.02 -13.92 6.25
CA ILE A 23 -9.10 -13.17 4.99
C ILE A 23 -8.12 -13.74 3.96
N LEU A 24 -6.90 -14.10 4.38
CA LEU A 24 -5.90 -14.74 3.52
C LEU A 24 -6.44 -16.04 2.91
N LEU A 25 -7.06 -16.89 3.71
CA LEU A 25 -7.64 -18.16 3.26
C LEU A 25 -8.91 -17.95 2.41
N LEU A 26 -9.73 -16.97 2.74
CA LEU A 26 -10.95 -16.66 1.98
C LEU A 26 -10.67 -15.96 0.65
N THR A 27 -9.46 -15.46 0.42
CA THR A 27 -9.07 -14.80 -0.82
C THR A 27 -8.42 -15.81 -1.77
N PRO A 28 -9.12 -16.26 -2.84
CA PRO A 28 -8.53 -17.20 -3.78
C PRO A 28 -7.32 -16.60 -4.51
N PRO A 29 -6.48 -17.41 -5.17
CA PRO A 29 -5.36 -16.90 -5.94
C PRO A 29 -5.79 -15.93 -7.03
N MET A 30 -4.96 -14.92 -7.28
CA MET A 30 -5.15 -13.88 -8.32
C MET A 30 -6.44 -13.06 -8.18
N CYS A 31 -7.10 -13.13 -7.01
CA CYS A 31 -8.33 -12.37 -6.73
C CYS A 31 -8.08 -11.01 -6.05
N THR A 32 -6.84 -10.57 -5.95
CA THR A 32 -6.51 -9.20 -5.51
C THR A 32 -5.97 -8.37 -6.66
N PRO A 33 -6.13 -7.04 -6.64
CA PRO A 33 -5.72 -6.21 -7.77
C PRO A 33 -4.23 -6.35 -8.08
N ASP A 34 -3.90 -6.61 -9.34
CA ASP A 34 -2.55 -6.72 -9.89
C ASP A 34 -1.70 -7.87 -9.28
N GLU A 35 -2.31 -8.82 -8.54
CA GLU A 35 -1.57 -9.87 -7.83
C GLU A 35 -0.78 -10.81 -8.76
N ASN A 36 -1.29 -11.06 -9.96
CA ASN A 36 -0.59 -11.82 -10.99
C ASN A 36 0.78 -11.21 -11.32
N THR A 37 0.81 -9.92 -11.59
CA THR A 37 2.05 -9.18 -11.88
C THR A 37 2.98 -9.14 -10.67
N HIS A 38 2.43 -8.90 -9.49
CA HIS A 38 3.22 -8.82 -8.27
C HIS A 38 3.76 -10.20 -7.84
N PHE A 39 2.99 -11.26 -8.01
CA PHE A 39 3.45 -12.63 -7.73
C PHE A 39 4.58 -13.04 -8.68
N LEU A 40 4.47 -12.74 -9.98
CA LEU A 40 5.54 -13.01 -10.96
C LEU A 40 6.85 -12.29 -10.60
N ASN A 41 6.78 -11.01 -10.29
CA ASN A 41 7.96 -10.27 -9.87
C ASN A 41 8.55 -10.77 -8.55
N ALA A 42 7.70 -11.19 -7.59
CA ALA A 42 8.15 -11.79 -6.33
C ALA A 42 8.79 -13.16 -6.56
N TYR A 43 8.23 -13.94 -7.48
CA TYR A 43 8.79 -15.25 -7.88
C TYR A 43 10.17 -15.08 -8.52
N ALA A 44 10.31 -14.14 -9.46
CA ALA A 44 11.59 -13.80 -10.07
C ALA A 44 12.59 -13.29 -9.03
N PHE A 45 12.17 -12.39 -8.11
CA PHE A 45 13.01 -11.94 -7.00
C PHE A 45 13.55 -13.10 -6.17
N ALA A 46 12.71 -14.09 -5.85
CA ALA A 46 13.11 -15.26 -5.08
C ALA A 46 14.08 -16.19 -5.84
N ASN A 47 14.16 -16.10 -7.17
CA ASN A 47 15.16 -16.76 -8.01
C ASN A 47 16.48 -15.99 -8.11
N GLY A 48 16.52 -14.72 -7.71
CA GLY A 48 17.64 -13.81 -7.97
C GLY A 48 17.53 -13.07 -9.31
N ASP A 49 16.42 -13.21 -10.02
CA ASP A 49 16.17 -12.57 -11.32
C ASP A 49 15.62 -11.16 -11.09
N PHE A 50 16.50 -10.22 -10.74
CA PHE A 50 16.12 -8.86 -10.36
C PHE A 50 15.78 -7.96 -11.55
N PHE A 51 16.20 -8.33 -12.77
CA PHE A 51 15.99 -7.55 -13.98
C PHE A 51 15.12 -8.32 -14.97
N PRO A 52 14.27 -7.62 -15.75
CA PRO A 52 13.50 -8.27 -16.80
C PRO A 52 14.38 -8.78 -17.94
N GLU A 53 13.82 -9.69 -18.71
CA GLU A 53 14.40 -10.21 -19.92
C GLU A 53 13.67 -9.67 -21.14
N TRP A 54 14.33 -9.74 -22.31
CA TRP A 54 13.81 -9.22 -23.55
C TRP A 54 13.78 -10.35 -24.60
N GLN A 55 12.60 -10.58 -25.18
CA GLN A 55 12.42 -11.58 -26.23
C GLN A 55 11.50 -10.99 -27.33
N GLU A 56 11.95 -11.07 -28.60
CA GLU A 56 11.16 -10.71 -29.78
C GLU A 56 10.51 -9.32 -29.74
N GLY A 57 11.18 -8.35 -29.13
CA GLY A 57 10.65 -6.98 -29.00
C GLY A 57 9.78 -6.75 -27.76
N GLU A 58 9.60 -7.76 -26.91
CA GLU A 58 8.79 -7.70 -25.71
C GLU A 58 9.62 -7.89 -24.43
N MET A 59 9.22 -7.22 -23.37
CA MET A 59 9.86 -7.30 -22.05
C MET A 59 9.03 -8.17 -21.12
N GLY A 60 9.71 -9.12 -20.46
CA GLY A 60 9.02 -10.09 -19.60
C GLY A 60 9.97 -10.88 -18.72
N ARG A 61 9.57 -12.11 -18.41
CA ARG A 61 10.35 -13.03 -17.58
C ARG A 61 10.18 -14.47 -18.05
N PHE A 62 11.22 -15.27 -17.93
CA PHE A 62 11.11 -16.73 -18.07
C PHE A 62 10.65 -17.35 -16.76
N ILE A 63 9.56 -18.11 -16.82
CA ILE A 63 8.94 -18.77 -15.67
C ILE A 63 8.61 -20.23 -16.02
N PRO A 64 8.55 -21.15 -15.04
CA PRO A 64 8.09 -22.52 -15.29
C PRO A 64 6.65 -22.53 -15.84
N GLN A 65 6.36 -23.45 -16.76
CA GLN A 65 5.04 -23.64 -17.34
C GLN A 65 3.95 -23.79 -16.25
N ALA A 66 4.24 -24.54 -15.17
CA ALA A 66 3.33 -24.71 -14.05
C ALA A 66 2.92 -23.39 -13.37
N VAL A 67 3.84 -22.41 -13.29
CA VAL A 67 3.51 -21.06 -12.76
C VAL A 67 2.65 -20.29 -13.73
N SER A 68 2.95 -20.39 -15.04
CA SER A 68 2.16 -19.78 -16.12
C SER A 68 0.72 -20.29 -16.10
N ASP A 69 0.54 -21.62 -16.07
CA ASP A 69 -0.78 -22.27 -16.06
C ASP A 69 -1.58 -21.93 -14.78
N PHE A 70 -0.89 -21.92 -13.64
CA PHE A 70 -1.51 -21.51 -12.36
C PHE A 70 -2.06 -20.09 -12.42
N ILE A 71 -1.28 -19.14 -12.93
CA ILE A 71 -1.71 -17.75 -13.01
C ILE A 71 -2.86 -17.60 -14.01
N SER A 72 -2.72 -18.16 -15.22
CA SER A 72 -3.73 -18.05 -16.29
C SER A 72 -5.08 -18.60 -15.85
N SER A 73 -5.10 -19.83 -15.30
CA SER A 73 -6.31 -20.49 -14.86
C SER A 73 -7.03 -19.75 -13.73
N HIS A 74 -6.27 -19.17 -12.78
CA HIS A 74 -6.86 -18.40 -11.68
C HIS A 74 -7.28 -16.99 -12.10
N MET A 75 -6.60 -16.35 -13.06
CA MET A 75 -7.02 -15.08 -13.63
C MET A 75 -8.36 -15.19 -14.36
N GLU A 76 -8.56 -16.23 -15.16
CA GLU A 76 -9.87 -16.51 -15.80
C GLU A 76 -10.98 -16.68 -14.77
N GLN A 77 -10.68 -17.35 -13.66
CA GLN A 77 -11.65 -17.53 -12.57
C GLN A 77 -11.90 -16.25 -11.78
N ALA A 78 -10.88 -15.44 -11.56
CA ALA A 78 -10.98 -14.23 -10.75
C ALA A 78 -11.91 -13.17 -11.35
N VAL A 79 -11.97 -13.09 -12.69
CA VAL A 79 -12.82 -12.11 -13.39
C VAL A 79 -14.27 -12.57 -13.57
N ASP A 80 -14.56 -13.85 -13.39
CA ASP A 80 -15.92 -14.40 -13.49
C ASP A 80 -16.69 -14.18 -12.19
N LEU A 81 -17.68 -13.30 -12.22
CA LEU A 81 -18.47 -12.91 -11.05
C LEU A 81 -19.42 -14.02 -10.54
N GLU A 82 -19.77 -14.96 -11.37
CA GLU A 82 -20.72 -16.05 -11.02
C GLU A 82 -19.99 -17.29 -10.52
N LYS A 83 -18.70 -17.41 -10.84
CA LYS A 83 -17.92 -18.59 -10.50
C LYS A 83 -17.57 -18.66 -9.04
N LYS A 84 -17.84 -19.80 -8.42
CA LYS A 84 -17.45 -20.11 -7.04
C LYS A 84 -16.26 -21.07 -7.03
N TYR A 85 -15.45 -20.95 -5.99
CA TYR A 85 -14.31 -21.83 -5.76
C TYR A 85 -14.75 -23.04 -4.95
N ASP A 86 -14.18 -24.20 -5.28
CA ASP A 86 -14.32 -25.42 -4.49
C ASP A 86 -13.18 -25.45 -3.47
N PHE A 87 -13.52 -25.33 -2.19
CA PHE A 87 -12.55 -25.28 -1.10
C PHE A 87 -11.62 -26.50 -1.09
N SER A 88 -12.17 -27.70 -1.28
CA SER A 88 -11.38 -28.93 -1.27
C SER A 88 -10.40 -28.99 -2.43
N LYS A 89 -10.82 -28.64 -3.63
CA LYS A 89 -9.94 -28.61 -4.83
C LYS A 89 -8.87 -27.54 -4.68
N GLN A 90 -9.22 -26.36 -4.19
CA GLN A 90 -8.32 -25.24 -4.05
C GLN A 90 -7.16 -25.56 -3.09
N TYR A 91 -7.46 -26.08 -1.91
CA TYR A 91 -6.45 -26.37 -0.90
C TYR A 91 -5.73 -27.69 -1.15
N LEU A 92 -6.39 -28.69 -1.67
CA LEU A 92 -5.74 -29.96 -2.02
C LEU A 92 -4.70 -29.82 -3.16
N SER A 93 -4.84 -28.82 -4.03
CA SER A 93 -3.82 -28.57 -5.07
C SER A 93 -2.43 -28.28 -4.48
N GLY A 94 -2.36 -27.74 -3.26
CA GLY A 94 -1.10 -27.53 -2.54
C GLY A 94 -0.43 -28.80 -2.06
N PHE A 95 -1.12 -29.94 -2.03
CA PHE A 95 -0.59 -31.23 -1.62
C PHE A 95 -0.20 -32.13 -2.81
N LEU A 96 -0.29 -31.62 -4.04
CA LEU A 96 0.22 -32.32 -5.22
C LEU A 96 1.70 -31.99 -5.40
N PRO A 97 2.54 -32.97 -5.84
CA PRO A 97 3.93 -32.67 -6.18
C PRO A 97 4.03 -31.59 -7.25
N ASN A 98 5.07 -30.76 -7.15
CA ASN A 98 5.33 -29.72 -8.14
C ASN A 98 6.04 -30.29 -9.36
N GLU A 99 5.41 -30.15 -10.53
CA GLU A 99 6.02 -30.42 -11.83
C GLU A 99 6.33 -29.08 -12.49
N ASN A 100 7.58 -28.60 -12.36
CA ASN A 100 7.97 -27.27 -12.85
C ASN A 100 7.76 -27.09 -14.36
N GLY A 101 7.93 -28.13 -15.15
CA GLY A 101 7.85 -28.07 -16.60
C GLY A 101 8.99 -27.26 -17.25
N GLU A 102 8.83 -26.96 -18.55
CA GLU A 102 9.75 -26.11 -19.30
C GLU A 102 9.59 -24.63 -18.90
N LEU A 103 10.63 -23.83 -19.18
CA LEU A 103 10.56 -22.39 -19.01
C LEU A 103 9.85 -21.76 -20.21
N VAL A 104 8.86 -20.90 -19.92
CA VAL A 104 8.14 -20.15 -20.94
C VAL A 104 8.31 -18.65 -20.70
N PHE A 105 8.38 -17.88 -21.78
CA PHE A 105 8.43 -16.43 -21.68
C PHE A 105 7.05 -15.86 -21.39
N TRP A 106 6.95 -15.10 -20.29
CA TRP A 106 5.74 -14.36 -19.92
C TRP A 106 5.94 -12.88 -20.18
N ASN A 107 5.21 -12.34 -21.18
CA ASN A 107 5.23 -10.91 -21.49
C ASN A 107 4.54 -10.13 -20.37
N MET A 108 5.24 -9.16 -19.80
CA MET A 108 4.74 -8.25 -18.76
C MET A 108 4.85 -6.78 -19.18
N GLY A 109 5.48 -6.50 -20.32
CA GLY A 109 5.81 -5.14 -20.71
C GLY A 109 6.60 -4.42 -19.60
N GLN A 110 6.32 -3.14 -19.42
CA GLN A 110 7.01 -2.32 -18.41
C GLN A 110 6.78 -2.80 -16.95
N LEU A 111 5.77 -3.62 -16.70
CA LEU A 111 5.51 -4.16 -15.36
C LEU A 111 6.58 -5.18 -14.92
N ALA A 112 7.36 -5.73 -15.84
CA ALA A 112 8.54 -6.54 -15.51
C ALA A 112 9.70 -5.71 -14.93
N ALA A 113 9.73 -4.40 -15.19
CA ALA A 113 10.78 -3.48 -14.76
C ALA A 113 10.47 -2.76 -13.42
N ILE A 114 9.49 -3.25 -12.65
CA ILE A 114 9.21 -2.71 -11.32
C ILE A 114 10.41 -2.97 -10.39
N ASN A 115 10.76 -1.95 -9.59
CA ASN A 115 11.89 -2.04 -8.67
C ASN A 115 11.76 -3.25 -7.72
N PRO A 116 12.74 -4.15 -7.68
CA PRO A 116 12.68 -5.40 -6.91
C PRO A 116 12.57 -5.20 -5.39
N ILE A 117 12.89 -4.00 -4.87
CA ILE A 117 12.74 -3.69 -3.44
C ILE A 117 11.30 -3.88 -2.95
N GLY A 118 10.31 -3.69 -3.84
CA GLY A 118 8.90 -3.92 -3.54
C GLY A 118 8.55 -5.39 -3.32
N TYR A 119 9.43 -6.30 -3.70
CA TYR A 119 9.23 -7.74 -3.62
C TYR A 119 10.11 -8.44 -2.58
N LEU A 120 10.86 -7.67 -1.77
CA LEU A 120 11.71 -8.21 -0.71
C LEU A 120 10.94 -9.10 0.26
N VAL A 121 9.75 -8.65 0.68
CA VAL A 121 8.92 -9.36 1.67
C VAL A 121 8.29 -10.61 1.08
N SER A 122 7.62 -10.48 -0.07
CA SER A 122 6.99 -11.61 -0.76
C SER A 122 8.00 -12.62 -1.30
N GLY A 123 9.13 -12.15 -1.83
CA GLY A 123 10.22 -13.00 -2.29
C GLY A 123 10.86 -13.80 -1.15
N ALA A 124 11.04 -13.20 0.02
CA ALA A 124 11.47 -13.93 1.22
C ALA A 124 10.44 -15.01 1.63
N GLY A 125 9.14 -14.73 1.49
CA GLY A 125 8.08 -15.71 1.69
C GLY A 125 8.19 -16.87 0.71
N ILE A 126 8.34 -16.61 -0.59
CA ILE A 126 8.51 -17.64 -1.64
C ILE A 126 9.75 -18.47 -1.37
N TRP A 127 10.87 -17.84 -1.06
CA TRP A 127 12.11 -18.54 -0.73
C TRP A 127 11.94 -19.48 0.47
N THR A 128 11.25 -19.02 1.52
CA THR A 128 10.93 -19.83 2.69
C THR A 128 9.99 -20.99 2.33
N GLY A 129 8.98 -20.75 1.47
CA GLY A 129 8.09 -21.78 0.96
C GLY A 129 8.83 -22.87 0.20
N ARG A 130 9.77 -22.51 -0.67
CA ARG A 130 10.64 -23.47 -1.37
C ARG A 130 11.49 -24.29 -0.41
N LEU A 131 12.07 -23.66 0.60
CA LEU A 131 12.87 -24.36 1.59
C LEU A 131 12.02 -25.38 2.37
N LEU A 132 10.86 -24.97 2.86
CA LEU A 132 10.02 -25.82 3.69
C LEU A 132 9.24 -26.86 2.88
N CYS A 133 8.53 -26.46 1.85
CA CYS A 133 7.70 -27.35 1.06
C CYS A 133 8.50 -28.14 0.01
N GLY A 134 9.49 -27.53 -0.63
CA GLY A 134 10.33 -28.18 -1.64
C GLY A 134 11.38 -29.08 -1.02
N SER A 135 12.30 -28.50 -0.24
CA SER A 135 13.47 -29.23 0.26
C SER A 135 13.17 -30.11 1.47
N VAL A 136 12.38 -29.62 2.45
CA VAL A 136 12.10 -30.35 3.70
C VAL A 136 10.96 -31.35 3.54
N CYS A 137 9.86 -30.94 2.90
CA CYS A 137 8.69 -31.80 2.72
C CYS A 137 8.70 -32.62 1.41
N GLY A 138 9.68 -32.41 0.53
CA GLY A 138 9.91 -33.28 -0.63
C GLY A 138 9.05 -32.94 -1.87
N GLY A 139 9.14 -31.70 -2.41
CA GLY A 139 8.59 -31.35 -3.73
C GLY A 139 7.17 -30.79 -3.74
N TYR A 140 6.72 -30.24 -2.62
CA TYR A 140 5.40 -29.56 -2.51
C TYR A 140 5.48 -28.04 -2.63
N ASP A 141 6.53 -27.49 -3.24
CA ASP A 141 6.69 -26.06 -3.52
C ASP A 141 5.89 -25.61 -4.76
N THR A 142 4.63 -26.00 -4.79
CA THR A 142 3.68 -25.64 -5.85
C THR A 142 3.48 -24.13 -5.91
N PRO A 143 3.10 -23.56 -7.07
CA PRO A 143 2.79 -22.14 -7.19
C PRO A 143 1.75 -21.67 -6.16
N TYR A 144 0.78 -22.51 -5.82
CA TYR A 144 -0.21 -22.24 -4.78
C TYR A 144 0.43 -22.06 -3.39
N ASN A 145 1.28 -23.00 -2.96
CA ASN A 145 1.96 -22.92 -1.66
C ASN A 145 2.90 -21.72 -1.61
N LEU A 146 3.62 -21.43 -2.70
CA LEU A 146 4.51 -20.28 -2.77
C LEU A 146 3.73 -18.96 -2.67
N LEU A 147 2.55 -18.87 -3.28
CA LEU A 147 1.65 -17.73 -3.13
C LEU A 147 1.19 -17.56 -1.67
N LEU A 148 0.80 -18.66 -1.00
CA LEU A 148 0.39 -18.61 0.42
C LEU A 148 1.53 -18.12 1.32
N PHE A 149 2.75 -18.59 1.11
CA PHE A 149 3.92 -18.11 1.85
C PHE A 149 4.20 -16.63 1.60
N ALA A 150 4.10 -16.18 0.36
CA ALA A 150 4.25 -14.78 0.00
C ALA A 150 3.22 -13.89 0.70
N ARG A 151 1.95 -14.29 0.65
CA ARG A 151 0.83 -13.59 1.35
C ARG A 151 1.00 -13.59 2.87
N PHE A 152 1.43 -14.71 3.45
CA PHE A 152 1.69 -14.82 4.89
C PHE A 152 2.80 -13.88 5.34
N PHE A 153 3.89 -13.78 4.58
CA PHE A 153 4.98 -12.84 4.88
C PHE A 153 4.53 -11.39 4.77
N HIS A 154 3.67 -11.05 3.81
CA HIS A 154 3.04 -9.73 3.73
C HIS A 154 2.17 -9.45 4.94
N LEU A 155 1.31 -10.40 5.36
CA LEU A 155 0.49 -10.28 6.56
C LEU A 155 1.36 -10.05 7.81
N LEU A 156 2.43 -10.80 7.96
CA LEU A 156 3.37 -10.65 9.08
C LEU A 156 4.04 -9.28 9.08
N PHE A 157 4.54 -8.84 7.92
CA PHE A 157 5.14 -7.51 7.77
C PHE A 157 4.13 -6.40 8.07
N TYR A 158 2.91 -6.53 7.56
CA TYR A 158 1.81 -5.61 7.82
C TYR A 158 1.49 -5.53 9.31
N ALA A 159 1.31 -6.68 9.96
CA ALA A 159 1.00 -6.77 11.38
C ALA A 159 2.07 -6.12 12.26
N VAL A 160 3.34 -6.45 12.03
CA VAL A 160 4.47 -5.92 12.81
C VAL A 160 4.64 -4.42 12.59
N THR A 161 4.63 -3.98 11.33
CA THR A 161 4.90 -2.58 10.99
C THR A 161 3.77 -1.66 11.45
N CYS A 162 2.50 -2.04 11.26
CA CYS A 162 1.35 -1.29 11.76
C CYS A 162 1.29 -1.25 13.29
N TYR A 163 1.63 -2.35 13.97
CA TYR A 163 1.74 -2.37 15.43
C TYR A 163 2.72 -1.31 15.93
N TYR A 164 3.91 -1.25 15.33
CA TYR A 164 4.90 -0.24 15.71
C TYR A 164 4.48 1.18 15.30
N ALA A 165 3.79 1.36 14.17
CA ALA A 165 3.22 2.65 13.78
C ALA A 165 2.23 3.17 14.82
N LEU A 166 1.25 2.35 15.22
CA LEU A 166 0.27 2.70 16.27
C LEU A 166 0.92 2.95 17.62
N LYS A 167 1.89 2.11 18.01
CA LYS A 167 2.61 2.26 19.27
C LYS A 167 3.40 3.58 19.34
N LYS A 168 4.04 3.98 18.24
CA LYS A 168 4.86 5.20 18.16
C LYS A 168 4.05 6.46 17.89
N ALA A 169 2.85 6.37 17.32
CA ALA A 169 2.03 7.52 16.97
C ALA A 169 1.73 8.39 18.20
N PRO A 170 2.03 9.70 18.17
CA PRO A 170 1.76 10.59 19.30
C PRO A 170 0.29 11.03 19.39
N PHE A 171 -0.46 10.93 18.30
CA PHE A 171 -1.87 11.31 18.15
C PHE A 171 -2.49 10.55 16.97
N LEU A 172 -3.79 10.74 16.72
CA LEU A 172 -4.55 10.07 15.63
C LEU A 172 -4.49 8.53 15.69
N LYS A 173 -4.32 7.96 16.89
CA LYS A 173 -4.20 6.51 17.05
C LYS A 173 -5.47 5.76 16.67
N LYS A 174 -6.65 6.31 17.03
CA LYS A 174 -7.93 5.68 16.67
C LYS A 174 -8.23 5.81 15.18
N SER A 175 -7.98 6.99 14.61
CA SER A 175 -8.08 7.20 13.16
C SER A 175 -7.13 6.26 12.40
N MET A 176 -5.88 6.15 12.83
CA MET A 176 -4.90 5.22 12.26
C MET A 176 -5.34 3.77 12.41
N LEU A 177 -5.82 3.36 13.59
CA LEU A 177 -6.36 2.02 13.83
C LEU A 177 -7.46 1.67 12.84
N VAL A 178 -8.45 2.55 12.66
CA VAL A 178 -9.58 2.32 11.74
C VAL A 178 -9.11 2.23 10.28
N ILE A 179 -8.21 3.12 9.86
CA ILE A 179 -7.66 3.08 8.49
C ILE A 179 -6.88 1.80 8.23
N LEU A 180 -6.06 1.36 9.18
CA LEU A 180 -5.26 0.14 9.05
C LEU A 180 -6.09 -1.15 9.18
N THR A 181 -7.34 -1.07 9.65
CA THR A 181 -8.26 -2.21 9.75
C THR A 181 -9.47 -2.13 8.85
N MET A 182 -9.60 -1.08 8.01
CA MET A 182 -10.70 -1.00 7.05
C MET A 182 -10.60 -2.10 5.98
N PRO A 183 -11.69 -2.46 5.32
CA PRO A 183 -11.76 -3.60 4.40
C PRO A 183 -10.63 -3.64 3.37
N MET A 184 -10.40 -2.54 2.64
CA MET A 184 -9.33 -2.48 1.64
C MET A 184 -7.94 -2.68 2.26
N SER A 185 -7.67 -2.11 3.44
CA SER A 185 -6.38 -2.23 4.11
C SER A 185 -6.10 -3.66 4.57
N LEU A 186 -7.10 -4.36 5.14
CA LEU A 186 -6.97 -5.77 5.53
C LEU A 186 -6.80 -6.68 4.31
N PHE A 187 -7.57 -6.43 3.25
CA PHE A 187 -7.51 -7.20 2.01
C PHE A 187 -6.15 -7.07 1.30
N LEU A 188 -5.61 -5.84 1.22
CA LEU A 188 -4.28 -5.60 0.66
C LEU A 188 -3.19 -6.15 1.59
N GLY A 189 -3.35 -6.06 2.90
CA GLY A 189 -2.38 -6.57 3.88
C GLY A 189 -2.11 -8.07 3.80
N VAL A 190 -3.04 -8.85 3.21
CA VAL A 190 -2.88 -10.29 2.96
C VAL A 190 -2.57 -10.62 1.51
N SER A 191 -2.44 -9.64 0.63
CA SER A 191 -2.19 -9.84 -0.82
C SER A 191 -0.71 -9.72 -1.18
N VAL A 192 -0.30 -10.33 -2.27
CA VAL A 192 1.01 -10.05 -2.86
C VAL A 192 0.90 -8.76 -3.66
N SER A 193 1.12 -7.64 -2.97
CA SER A 193 1.06 -6.30 -3.54
C SER A 193 2.03 -5.37 -2.82
N TYR A 194 2.62 -4.43 -3.52
CA TYR A 194 3.45 -3.40 -2.88
C TYR A 194 2.62 -2.45 -1.98
N ASP A 195 1.29 -2.37 -2.16
CA ASP A 195 0.42 -1.61 -1.25
C ASP A 195 0.44 -2.18 0.17
N ALA A 196 0.57 -3.52 0.32
CA ALA A 196 0.76 -4.20 1.60
C ALA A 196 2.01 -3.72 2.36
N ILE A 197 2.99 -3.19 1.65
CA ILE A 197 4.22 -2.59 2.22
C ILE A 197 4.05 -1.09 2.43
N LEU A 198 3.50 -0.36 1.44
CA LEU A 198 3.42 1.10 1.47
C LEU A 198 2.49 1.63 2.56
N ILE A 199 1.34 0.99 2.76
CA ILE A 199 0.37 1.40 3.81
C ILE A 199 1.02 1.42 5.20
N PRO A 200 1.61 0.31 5.68
CA PRO A 200 2.24 0.28 7.01
C PRO A 200 3.50 1.13 7.09
N VAL A 201 4.31 1.19 6.03
CA VAL A 201 5.56 1.96 6.00
C VAL A 201 5.29 3.46 6.06
N CYS A 202 4.34 3.99 5.29
CA CYS A 202 3.96 5.41 5.37
C CYS A 202 3.37 5.77 6.73
N SER A 203 2.58 4.86 7.34
CA SER A 203 2.03 5.03 8.68
C SER A 203 3.14 5.03 9.75
N LEU A 204 4.14 4.17 9.62
CA LEU A 204 5.30 4.12 10.54
C LEU A 204 6.18 5.36 10.38
N PHE A 205 6.41 5.82 9.15
CA PHE A 205 7.14 7.05 8.87
C PHE A 205 6.43 8.26 9.50
N PHE A 206 5.10 8.37 9.32
CA PHE A 206 4.29 9.39 9.99
C PHE A 206 4.48 9.35 11.50
N ALA A 207 4.26 8.20 12.12
CA ALA A 207 4.35 8.06 13.58
C ALA A 207 5.73 8.42 14.12
N ASN A 208 6.81 7.96 13.44
CA ASN A 208 8.18 8.25 13.82
C ASN A 208 8.49 9.75 13.70
N THR A 209 8.18 10.36 12.55
CA THR A 209 8.49 11.76 12.27
C THR A 209 7.66 12.70 13.12
N MET A 210 6.35 12.47 13.25
CA MET A 210 5.49 13.29 14.11
C MET A 210 5.86 13.14 15.59
N GLY A 211 6.24 11.94 16.03
CA GLY A 211 6.78 11.72 17.36
C GLY A 211 8.04 12.54 17.63
N LEU A 212 8.94 12.65 16.65
CA LEU A 212 10.13 13.51 16.76
C LEU A 212 9.79 15.00 16.74
N LEU A 213 8.77 15.40 15.99
CA LEU A 213 8.36 16.81 15.90
C LEU A 213 7.74 17.33 17.21
N VAL A 214 6.86 16.54 17.86
CA VAL A 214 6.06 17.01 18.99
C VAL A 214 6.63 16.65 20.38
N SER A 215 7.44 15.58 20.51
CA SER A 215 8.05 15.19 21.78
C SER A 215 9.30 16.02 22.08
N GLU A 216 9.69 16.12 23.35
CA GLU A 216 10.94 16.79 23.76
C GLU A 216 12.17 15.87 23.70
N ARG A 217 11.99 14.59 23.38
CA ARG A 217 13.06 13.60 23.35
C ARG A 217 14.07 13.81 22.23
N MET A 218 15.30 13.38 22.47
CA MET A 218 16.35 13.35 21.47
C MET A 218 16.14 12.25 20.43
N VAL A 219 16.65 12.48 19.22
CA VAL A 219 16.68 11.47 18.16
C VAL A 219 17.64 10.34 18.53
N CYS A 220 17.15 9.11 18.49
CA CYS A 220 17.96 7.92 18.76
C CYS A 220 18.31 7.13 17.49
N LYS A 221 19.21 6.15 17.59
CA LYS A 221 19.62 5.31 16.45
C LYS A 221 18.45 4.57 15.81
N THR A 222 17.48 4.13 16.63
CA THR A 222 16.26 3.44 16.12
C THR A 222 15.41 4.36 15.26
N ASP A 223 15.30 5.66 15.59
CA ASP A 223 14.54 6.61 14.77
C ASP A 223 15.19 6.81 13.41
N ILE A 224 16.52 6.88 13.37
CA ILE A 224 17.29 7.01 12.11
C ILE A 224 17.14 5.74 11.27
N PHE A 225 17.23 4.56 11.89
CA PHE A 225 17.04 3.27 11.21
C PHE A 225 15.63 3.15 10.62
N ILE A 226 14.59 3.45 11.40
CA ILE A 226 13.20 3.44 10.93
C ILE A 226 13.03 4.43 9.76
N THR A 227 13.57 5.64 9.88
CA THR A 227 13.51 6.64 8.80
C THR A 227 14.17 6.12 7.53
N GLY A 228 15.38 5.55 7.63
CA GLY A 228 16.09 4.97 6.48
C GLY A 228 15.33 3.83 5.84
N LEU A 229 14.81 2.88 6.64
CA LEU A 229 14.01 1.76 6.16
C LEU A 229 12.72 2.22 5.47
N CYS A 230 12.00 3.17 6.06
CA CYS A 230 10.80 3.74 5.45
C CYS A 230 11.14 4.45 4.13
N THR A 231 12.24 5.22 4.10
CA THR A 231 12.70 5.91 2.89
C THR A 231 12.99 4.92 1.77
N LEU A 232 13.69 3.83 2.08
CA LEU A 232 14.03 2.77 1.13
C LEU A 232 12.79 2.23 0.42
N PHE A 233 11.73 1.89 1.17
CA PHE A 233 10.50 1.37 0.60
C PHE A 233 9.65 2.46 -0.07
N MET A 234 9.45 3.62 0.57
CA MET A 234 8.61 4.69 0.01
C MET A 234 9.12 5.17 -1.34
N VAL A 235 10.43 5.41 -1.46
CA VAL A 235 11.04 5.93 -2.68
C VAL A 235 11.27 4.81 -3.71
N GLY A 236 11.75 3.66 -3.26
CA GLY A 236 12.05 2.53 -4.15
C GLY A 236 10.80 1.92 -4.79
N ILE A 237 9.66 1.90 -4.08
CA ILE A 237 8.41 1.35 -4.61
C ILE A 237 7.60 2.41 -5.37
N LYS A 238 7.37 3.58 -4.74
CA LYS A 238 6.50 4.61 -5.33
C LYS A 238 6.94 6.01 -4.93
N THR A 239 7.68 6.66 -5.80
CA THR A 239 8.26 8.01 -5.58
C THR A 239 7.22 9.08 -5.24
N ALA A 240 5.95 8.87 -5.57
CA ALA A 240 4.86 9.78 -5.24
C ALA A 240 4.74 10.08 -3.73
N TYR A 241 5.26 9.22 -2.85
CA TYR A 241 5.26 9.44 -1.39
C TYR A 241 6.57 10.08 -0.88
N ALA A 242 7.58 10.22 -1.72
CA ALA A 242 8.87 10.83 -1.36
C ALA A 242 8.76 12.25 -0.78
N PRO A 243 7.81 13.12 -1.19
CA PRO A 243 7.68 14.46 -0.62
C PRO A 243 7.55 14.48 0.90
N PHE A 244 6.96 13.44 1.54
CA PHE A 244 6.87 13.39 3.00
C PHE A 244 8.23 13.35 3.71
N LEU A 245 9.31 12.94 3.05
CA LEU A 245 10.66 12.99 3.61
C LEU A 245 11.07 14.41 4.01
N LEU A 246 10.48 15.44 3.38
CA LEU A 246 10.72 16.84 3.72
C LEU A 246 10.24 17.22 5.13
N LEU A 247 9.31 16.44 5.73
CA LEU A 247 8.92 16.61 7.13
C LEU A 247 10.09 16.47 8.10
N LEU A 248 11.11 15.69 7.76
CA LEU A 248 12.33 15.55 8.57
C LEU A 248 13.10 16.87 8.73
N LEU A 249 13.00 17.76 7.74
CA LEU A 249 13.65 19.06 7.80
C LEU A 249 13.01 20.00 8.83
N LEU A 250 11.79 19.68 9.29
CA LEU A 250 11.09 20.41 10.33
C LEU A 250 11.49 19.96 11.75
N VAL A 251 12.15 18.80 11.89
CA VAL A 251 12.62 18.30 13.19
C VAL A 251 13.71 19.24 13.70
N PRO A 252 13.58 19.80 14.93
CA PRO A 252 14.56 20.71 15.49
C PRO A 252 15.96 20.11 15.54
N ARG A 253 16.97 20.87 15.08
CA ARG A 253 18.37 20.42 14.97
C ARG A 253 18.96 19.99 16.31
N GLU A 254 18.52 20.66 17.38
CA GLU A 254 18.93 20.43 18.76
C GLU A 254 18.66 18.98 19.20
N LYS A 255 17.61 18.36 18.66
CA LYS A 255 17.23 16.96 18.96
C LYS A 255 18.25 15.94 18.45
N PHE A 256 19.09 16.31 17.51
CA PHE A 256 20.17 15.45 17.01
C PHE A 256 21.45 15.56 17.83
N GLY A 257 21.50 16.46 18.82
CA GLY A 257 22.63 16.71 19.71
C GLY A 257 23.75 17.53 19.06
N THR A 258 24.09 17.29 17.80
CA THR A 258 25.10 18.08 17.06
C THR A 258 24.63 18.37 15.64
N HIS A 259 25.05 19.52 15.09
CA HIS A 259 24.75 19.91 13.71
C HIS A 259 25.25 18.87 12.68
N ARG A 260 26.42 18.25 12.95
CA ARG A 260 26.97 17.19 12.09
C ARG A 260 26.06 15.96 12.03
N LYS A 261 25.49 15.54 13.17
CA LYS A 261 24.54 14.40 13.20
C LYS A 261 23.26 14.73 12.46
N TYR A 262 22.72 15.96 12.57
CA TYR A 262 21.57 16.40 11.81
C TYR A 262 21.83 16.30 10.29
N ILE A 263 22.92 16.93 9.81
CA ILE A 263 23.29 16.88 8.40
C ILE A 263 23.51 15.44 7.97
N GLY A 264 24.24 14.63 8.74
CA GLY A 264 24.49 13.23 8.45
C GLY A 264 23.19 12.41 8.30
N CYS A 265 22.19 12.64 9.17
CA CYS A 265 20.90 11.99 9.07
C CYS A 265 20.12 12.40 7.80
N VAL A 266 20.08 13.69 7.49
CA VAL A 266 19.43 14.21 6.28
C VAL A 266 20.12 13.67 5.02
N CYS A 267 21.45 13.74 4.96
CA CYS A 267 22.22 13.21 3.84
C CYS A 267 22.04 11.69 3.67
N LEU A 268 22.03 10.93 4.77
CA LEU A 268 21.79 9.49 4.73
C LEU A 268 20.40 9.17 4.19
N THR A 269 19.37 9.89 4.64
CA THR A 269 18.01 9.71 4.16
C THR A 269 17.90 10.03 2.66
N LEU A 270 18.46 11.14 2.21
CA LEU A 270 18.49 11.50 0.80
C LEU A 270 19.28 10.48 -0.03
N ALA A 271 20.46 10.08 0.43
CA ALA A 271 21.26 9.07 -0.25
C ALA A 271 20.52 7.73 -0.36
N THR A 272 19.84 7.29 0.71
CA THR A 272 19.00 6.08 0.68
C THR A 272 17.90 6.19 -0.37
N GLY A 273 17.19 7.31 -0.43
CA GLY A 273 16.17 7.57 -1.44
C GLY A 273 16.73 7.58 -2.87
N LEU A 274 17.81 8.30 -3.09
CA LEU A 274 18.46 8.38 -4.41
C LEU A 274 18.96 7.00 -4.87
N VAL A 275 19.63 6.26 -4.00
CA VAL A 275 20.13 4.92 -4.33
C VAL A 275 18.99 3.94 -4.58
N SER A 276 17.92 3.97 -3.78
CA SER A 276 16.80 3.04 -3.96
C SER A 276 16.08 3.23 -5.29
N TYR A 277 16.01 4.46 -5.80
CA TYR A 277 15.35 4.76 -7.08
C TYR A 277 16.34 4.74 -8.25
N PHE A 278 17.33 5.63 -8.24
CA PHE A 278 18.25 5.79 -9.37
C PHE A 278 19.22 4.62 -9.52
N GLY A 279 19.60 3.97 -8.41
CA GLY A 279 20.47 2.78 -8.45
C GLY A 279 19.87 1.69 -9.32
N TYR A 280 18.60 1.35 -9.09
CA TYR A 280 17.90 0.38 -9.92
C TYR A 280 17.71 0.85 -11.36
N GLN A 281 17.25 2.09 -11.57
CA GLN A 281 17.03 2.63 -12.91
C GLN A 281 18.33 2.65 -13.76
N THR A 282 19.45 3.01 -13.14
CA THR A 282 20.74 3.02 -13.84
C THR A 282 21.18 1.60 -14.23
N CYS A 283 21.01 0.63 -13.33
CA CYS A 283 21.31 -0.77 -13.65
C CYS A 283 20.37 -1.31 -14.73
N LEU A 284 19.08 -0.99 -14.65
CA LEU A 284 18.10 -1.37 -15.66
C LEU A 284 18.45 -0.83 -17.06
N GLN A 285 18.79 0.45 -17.14
CA GLN A 285 19.21 1.08 -18.40
C GLN A 285 20.51 0.48 -18.95
N ALA A 286 21.47 0.15 -18.07
CA ALA A 286 22.72 -0.50 -18.50
C ALA A 286 22.51 -1.91 -19.05
N ILE A 287 21.51 -2.66 -18.54
CA ILE A 287 21.20 -4.03 -18.98
C ILE A 287 20.33 -4.02 -20.24
N LEU A 288 19.27 -3.20 -20.28
CA LEU A 288 18.33 -3.16 -21.39
C LEU A 288 18.77 -2.29 -22.55
N GLY A 289 19.77 -1.39 -22.35
CA GLY A 289 20.28 -0.50 -23.37
C GLY A 289 19.20 0.44 -23.93
N GLU A 290 19.24 0.67 -25.26
CA GLU A 290 18.30 1.56 -25.96
C GLU A 290 16.85 1.03 -25.97
N PHE A 291 16.62 -0.27 -25.73
CA PHE A 291 15.28 -0.88 -25.71
C PHE A 291 14.40 -0.31 -24.61
N SER A 292 14.97 0.18 -23.51
CA SER A 292 14.21 0.80 -22.41
C SER A 292 13.64 2.18 -22.80
N VAL A 293 14.24 2.86 -23.76
CA VAL A 293 13.89 4.24 -24.13
C VAL A 293 12.68 4.30 -25.07
N ASN A 294 12.49 3.27 -25.90
CA ASN A 294 11.43 3.24 -26.93
C ASN A 294 10.13 2.57 -26.45
N ALA A 295 10.09 2.06 -25.21
CA ALA A 295 9.01 1.22 -24.73
C ALA A 295 7.64 1.91 -24.61
N ASN A 296 7.54 3.25 -24.81
CA ASN A 296 6.24 3.93 -24.72
C ASN A 296 6.16 5.20 -25.57
N GLU A 297 6.11 5.03 -26.90
CA GLU A 297 5.93 6.15 -27.85
C GLU A 297 4.64 6.95 -27.55
N GLN A 298 3.56 6.27 -27.15
CA GLN A 298 2.30 6.92 -26.82
C GLN A 298 2.44 7.83 -25.60
N ALA A 299 3.16 7.38 -24.55
CA ALA A 299 3.41 8.23 -23.39
C ALA A 299 4.32 9.42 -23.73
N ALA A 300 5.31 9.23 -24.61
CA ALA A 300 6.16 10.34 -25.08
C ALA A 300 5.35 11.37 -25.86
N ALA A 301 4.51 10.94 -26.81
CA ALA A 301 3.62 11.81 -27.56
C ALA A 301 2.61 12.52 -26.64
N HIS A 302 2.08 11.81 -25.64
CA HIS A 302 1.14 12.39 -24.68
C HIS A 302 1.82 13.44 -23.79
N ARG A 303 3.04 13.19 -23.31
CA ARG A 303 3.83 14.20 -22.57
C ARG A 303 4.02 15.47 -23.39
N ALA A 304 4.40 15.35 -24.67
CA ALA A 304 4.52 16.50 -25.57
C ALA A 304 3.19 17.26 -25.74
N TYR A 305 2.08 16.53 -25.89
CA TYR A 305 0.74 17.12 -25.96
C TYR A 305 0.39 17.87 -24.66
N VAL A 306 0.62 17.30 -23.49
CA VAL A 306 0.31 17.91 -22.18
C VAL A 306 1.12 19.18 -21.97
N PHE A 307 2.43 19.17 -22.29
CA PHE A 307 3.27 20.37 -22.20
C PHE A 307 2.82 21.50 -23.11
N SER A 308 2.27 21.18 -24.29
CA SER A 308 1.71 22.20 -25.21
C SER A 308 0.30 22.68 -24.81
N HIS A 309 -0.38 21.97 -23.88
CA HIS A 309 -1.76 22.25 -23.46
C HIS A 309 -1.93 22.33 -21.94
N ILE A 310 -0.95 22.86 -21.22
CA ILE A 310 -0.95 22.93 -19.73
C ILE A 310 -2.24 23.56 -19.16
N GLY A 311 -2.83 24.54 -19.89
CA GLY A 311 -4.09 25.16 -19.49
C GLY A 311 -5.30 24.22 -19.41
N LYS A 312 -5.25 23.01 -20.00
CA LYS A 312 -6.32 22.01 -19.89
C LYS A 312 -6.27 21.20 -18.59
N ILE A 313 -5.15 21.17 -17.89
CA ILE A 313 -4.96 20.35 -16.67
C ILE A 313 -6.08 20.56 -15.63
N PRO A 314 -6.50 21.80 -15.29
CA PRO A 314 -7.59 21.99 -14.32
C PRO A 314 -8.92 21.40 -14.80
N ILE A 315 -9.22 21.49 -16.10
CA ILE A 315 -10.45 20.94 -16.68
C ILE A 315 -10.42 19.41 -16.60
N ILE A 316 -9.31 18.81 -17.00
CA ILE A 316 -9.08 17.35 -16.92
C ILE A 316 -9.23 16.86 -15.49
N ALA A 317 -8.69 17.58 -14.51
CA ALA A 317 -8.83 17.22 -13.10
C ALA A 317 -10.30 17.23 -12.65
N VAL A 318 -11.07 18.26 -13.00
CA VAL A 318 -12.51 18.35 -12.67
C VAL A 318 -13.29 17.22 -13.36
N GLN A 319 -13.09 16.98 -14.64
CA GLN A 319 -13.75 15.92 -15.38
C GLN A 319 -13.42 14.53 -14.81
N THR A 320 -12.15 14.31 -14.43
CA THR A 320 -11.72 13.08 -13.78
C THR A 320 -12.43 12.85 -12.45
N LEU A 321 -12.53 13.88 -11.60
CA LEU A 321 -13.22 13.79 -10.31
C LEU A 321 -14.74 13.58 -10.49
N GLN A 322 -15.35 14.21 -11.48
CA GLN A 322 -16.77 13.99 -11.79
C GLN A 322 -17.04 12.56 -12.26
N MET A 323 -16.16 12.02 -13.10
CA MET A 323 -16.35 10.67 -13.67
C MET A 323 -16.00 9.57 -12.65
N PHE A 324 -14.89 9.70 -11.91
CA PHE A 324 -14.34 8.63 -11.08
C PHE A 324 -14.38 8.89 -9.58
N GLY A 325 -14.91 10.03 -9.11
CA GLY A 325 -14.92 10.37 -7.68
C GLY A 325 -15.61 9.34 -6.80
N SER A 326 -16.76 8.79 -7.23
CA SER A 326 -17.45 7.71 -6.52
C SER A 326 -16.62 6.41 -6.48
N PHE A 327 -15.95 6.07 -7.58
CA PHE A 327 -15.04 4.92 -7.65
C PHE A 327 -13.84 5.09 -6.70
N TYR A 328 -13.30 6.32 -6.57
CA TYR A 328 -12.20 6.57 -5.63
C TYR A 328 -12.64 6.35 -4.18
N LEU A 329 -13.83 6.83 -3.79
CA LEU A 329 -14.36 6.58 -2.44
C LEU A 329 -14.63 5.09 -2.20
N GLN A 330 -15.22 4.39 -3.18
CA GLN A 330 -15.47 2.96 -3.08
C GLN A 330 -14.17 2.16 -2.95
N SER A 331 -13.20 2.39 -3.85
CA SER A 331 -11.93 1.67 -3.86
C SER A 331 -10.95 2.11 -2.76
N PHE A 332 -11.21 3.22 -2.08
CA PHE A 332 -10.54 3.58 -0.83
C PHE A 332 -11.02 2.72 0.33
N TYR A 333 -12.33 2.64 0.54
CA TYR A 333 -12.92 1.90 1.66
C TYR A 333 -12.82 0.39 1.47
N GLY A 334 -13.32 -0.13 0.35
CA GLY A 334 -13.40 -1.55 0.08
C GLY A 334 -14.12 -1.86 -1.23
N LYS A 335 -13.40 -1.87 -2.32
CA LYS A 335 -13.81 -2.48 -3.57
C LYS A 335 -12.90 -3.68 -3.78
N LEU A 336 -13.36 -4.84 -3.26
CA LEU A 336 -12.54 -6.05 -3.18
C LEU A 336 -12.46 -6.78 -4.52
N GLY A 337 -11.86 -7.95 -4.53
CA GLY A 337 -11.66 -8.70 -5.76
C GLY A 337 -10.70 -7.98 -6.70
N GLN A 338 -10.89 -8.15 -7.99
CA GLN A 338 -10.22 -7.36 -9.03
C GLN A 338 -10.88 -5.97 -9.19
N LEU A 339 -11.24 -5.32 -8.06
CA LEU A 339 -12.03 -4.10 -7.97
C LEU A 339 -13.44 -4.26 -8.53
N ASP A 340 -14.02 -5.43 -8.38
CA ASP A 340 -15.34 -5.82 -8.90
C ASP A 340 -16.38 -6.02 -7.78
N THR A 341 -15.94 -6.25 -6.56
CA THR A 341 -16.80 -6.61 -5.42
C THR A 341 -17.03 -5.40 -4.50
N ASN A 342 -18.20 -4.81 -4.57
CA ASN A 342 -18.57 -3.59 -3.86
C ASN A 342 -19.18 -3.88 -2.48
N PHE A 343 -18.93 -2.98 -1.53
CA PHE A 343 -19.74 -2.88 -0.30
C PHE A 343 -21.03 -2.12 -0.58
N PRO A 344 -22.14 -2.45 0.11
CA PRO A 344 -23.37 -1.66 0.03
C PRO A 344 -23.12 -0.19 0.40
N LEU A 345 -23.70 0.72 -0.36
CA LEU A 345 -23.56 2.17 -0.13
C LEU A 345 -23.88 2.61 1.31
N PRO A 346 -24.95 2.09 1.98
CA PRO A 346 -25.22 2.45 3.39
C PRO A 346 -24.08 2.09 4.34
N VAL A 347 -23.40 0.96 4.11
CA VAL A 347 -22.24 0.54 4.92
C VAL A 347 -21.09 1.51 4.77
N MET A 348 -20.82 1.97 3.55
CA MET A 348 -19.78 2.96 3.28
C MET A 348 -20.11 4.32 3.91
N CYS A 349 -21.36 4.79 3.76
CA CYS A 349 -21.80 6.02 4.37
C CYS A 349 -21.71 5.97 5.90
N PHE A 350 -22.06 4.83 6.50
CA PHE A 350 -21.92 4.59 7.93
C PHE A 350 -20.46 4.64 8.37
N PHE A 351 -19.56 4.01 7.62
CA PHE A 351 -18.12 4.07 7.88
C PHE A 351 -17.61 5.51 7.88
N TYR A 352 -17.85 6.24 6.80
CA TYR A 352 -17.36 7.63 6.69
C TYR A 352 -17.96 8.53 7.75
N GLY A 353 -19.25 8.37 8.07
CA GLY A 353 -19.93 9.12 9.14
C GLY A 353 -19.29 8.87 10.50
N LEU A 354 -19.11 7.61 10.91
CA LEU A 354 -18.48 7.27 12.19
C LEU A 354 -17.00 7.69 12.23
N PHE A 355 -16.28 7.58 11.11
CA PHE A 355 -14.89 8.04 11.02
C PHE A 355 -14.76 9.53 11.33
N LEU A 356 -15.68 10.37 10.84
CA LEU A 356 -15.70 11.80 11.18
C LEU A 356 -15.90 12.04 12.67
N PHE A 357 -16.71 11.25 13.38
CA PHE A 357 -16.85 11.31 14.83
C PHE A 357 -15.57 10.91 15.55
N ILE A 358 -14.85 9.89 15.05
CA ILE A 358 -13.56 9.50 15.61
C ILE A 358 -12.54 10.63 15.46
N LEU A 359 -12.43 11.19 14.27
CA LEU A 359 -11.53 12.30 14.00
C LEU A 359 -11.86 13.52 14.85
N ALA A 360 -13.14 13.89 14.97
CA ALA A 360 -13.58 14.96 15.85
C ALA A 360 -13.20 14.72 17.31
N GLY A 361 -13.37 13.48 17.80
CA GLY A 361 -12.96 13.07 19.15
C GLY A 361 -11.45 13.21 19.38
N GLU A 362 -10.63 12.90 18.38
CA GLU A 362 -9.17 13.09 18.46
C GLU A 362 -8.76 14.56 18.36
N VAL A 363 -9.43 15.35 17.53
CA VAL A 363 -9.23 16.82 17.46
C VAL A 363 -9.52 17.48 18.81
N CYS A 364 -10.63 17.10 19.48
CA CYS A 364 -10.96 17.59 20.81
C CYS A 364 -9.96 17.13 21.89
N SER A 365 -9.26 16.04 21.67
CA SER A 365 -8.30 15.46 22.64
C SER A 365 -6.93 16.13 22.63
N VAL A 366 -6.65 17.00 21.68
CA VAL A 366 -5.35 17.68 21.56
C VAL A 366 -5.21 18.73 22.66
N THR A 367 -4.34 18.48 23.63
CA THR A 367 -4.08 19.38 24.75
C THR A 367 -3.07 20.47 24.43
N LYS A 368 -2.10 20.19 23.56
CA LYS A 368 -1.10 21.16 23.10
C LYS A 368 -1.29 21.42 21.60
N PRO A 369 -1.54 22.66 21.17
CA PRO A 369 -1.73 22.96 19.75
C PRO A 369 -0.45 22.66 18.96
N ILE A 370 -0.63 21.95 17.85
CA ILE A 370 0.48 21.66 16.93
C ILE A 370 0.81 22.93 16.14
N PRO A 371 2.09 23.30 15.99
CA PRO A 371 2.49 24.50 15.29
C PRO A 371 1.87 24.61 13.89
N LYS A 372 1.28 25.76 13.57
CA LYS A 372 0.61 26.03 12.29
C LYS A 372 1.51 25.73 11.09
N LYS A 373 2.83 26.06 11.21
CA LYS A 373 3.82 25.80 10.17
C LYS A 373 3.88 24.30 9.78
N ILE A 374 3.89 23.39 10.76
CA ILE A 374 3.98 21.94 10.50
C ILE A 374 2.72 21.48 9.77
N ARG A 375 1.53 21.91 10.21
CA ARG A 375 0.25 21.54 9.59
C ARG A 375 0.14 22.06 8.15
N ILE A 376 0.60 23.30 7.87
CA ILE A 376 0.61 23.85 6.51
C ILE A 376 1.56 23.06 5.62
N VAL A 377 2.79 22.80 6.08
CA VAL A 377 3.76 22.02 5.29
C VAL A 377 3.23 20.63 4.99
N ASP A 378 2.67 19.95 5.99
CA ASP A 378 2.06 18.63 5.78
C ASP A 378 0.92 18.68 4.74
N SER A 379 -0.01 19.66 4.85
CA SER A 379 -1.08 19.82 3.85
C SER A 379 -0.55 20.04 2.43
N LEU A 380 0.51 20.84 2.28
CA LEU A 380 1.15 21.05 0.99
C LEU A 380 1.79 19.78 0.45
N LEU A 381 2.46 18.99 1.31
CA LEU A 381 3.06 17.71 0.92
C LEU A 381 2.00 16.69 0.52
N VAL A 382 0.87 16.62 1.24
CA VAL A 382 -0.28 15.78 0.83
C VAL A 382 -0.78 16.17 -0.56
N LEU A 383 -0.95 17.46 -0.80
CA LEU A 383 -1.38 17.96 -2.13
C LEU A 383 -0.38 17.59 -3.21
N VAL A 384 0.92 17.75 -2.95
CA VAL A 384 1.98 17.36 -3.90
C VAL A 384 1.94 15.85 -4.17
N CYS A 385 1.77 15.01 -3.15
CA CYS A 385 1.68 13.55 -3.33
C CYS A 385 0.44 13.16 -4.16
N ILE A 386 -0.73 13.73 -3.85
CA ILE A 386 -1.97 13.47 -4.62
C ILE A 386 -1.77 13.91 -6.07
N SER A 387 -1.30 15.13 -6.29
CA SER A 387 -1.03 15.65 -7.64
C SER A 387 -0.01 14.79 -8.39
N GLY A 388 1.04 14.33 -7.70
CA GLY A 388 2.04 13.43 -8.26
C GLY A 388 1.46 12.08 -8.70
N ILE A 389 0.54 11.48 -7.92
CA ILE A 389 -0.15 10.24 -8.29
C ILE A 389 -0.99 10.47 -9.57
N PHE A 390 -1.83 11.51 -9.60
CA PHE A 390 -2.64 11.83 -10.78
C PHE A 390 -1.78 12.14 -12.00
N LEU A 391 -0.75 12.96 -11.82
CA LEU A 391 0.14 13.36 -12.93
C LEU A 391 0.90 12.16 -13.51
N ASN A 392 1.45 11.30 -12.67
CA ASN A 392 2.13 10.08 -13.12
C ASN A 392 1.20 9.17 -13.92
N MET A 393 -0.02 8.92 -13.42
CA MET A 393 -1.00 8.10 -14.13
C MET A 393 -1.46 8.77 -15.42
N TYR A 394 -1.59 10.10 -15.44
CA TYR A 394 -1.97 10.83 -16.63
C TYR A 394 -0.88 10.76 -17.70
N LEU A 395 0.39 10.94 -17.34
CA LEU A 395 1.49 11.00 -18.29
C LEU A 395 1.93 9.62 -18.83
N GLU A 396 1.84 8.57 -17.99
CA GLU A 396 2.42 7.27 -18.31
C GLU A 396 1.38 6.20 -18.65
N TRP A 397 0.28 6.12 -17.89
CA TRP A 397 -0.71 5.05 -18.03
C TRP A 397 -1.90 5.43 -18.90
N THR A 398 -2.43 6.64 -18.71
CA THR A 398 -3.62 7.10 -19.44
C THR A 398 -3.49 7.01 -20.96
N PRO A 399 -2.35 7.41 -21.60
CA PRO A 399 -2.21 7.33 -23.05
C PRO A 399 -2.24 5.90 -23.60
N ILE A 400 -1.84 4.90 -22.79
CA ILE A 400 -1.89 3.49 -23.19
C ILE A 400 -3.35 3.01 -23.28
N VAL A 401 -4.20 3.48 -22.36
CA VAL A 401 -5.60 3.01 -22.23
C VAL A 401 -6.56 3.87 -23.06
N LEU A 402 -6.40 5.19 -23.05
CA LEU A 402 -7.35 6.15 -23.66
C LEU A 402 -6.80 6.90 -24.88
N GLY A 403 -5.50 6.72 -25.18
CA GLY A 403 -4.84 7.43 -26.27
C GLY A 403 -4.27 8.79 -25.88
N VAL A 404 -3.56 9.40 -26.82
CA VAL A 404 -2.90 10.71 -26.66
C VAL A 404 -3.95 11.83 -26.58
N GLY A 405 -3.82 12.72 -25.61
CA GLY A 405 -4.71 13.88 -25.45
C GLY A 405 -6.02 13.58 -24.71
N ALA A 406 -6.09 12.46 -23.96
CA ALA A 406 -7.28 12.09 -23.18
C ALA A 406 -7.75 13.23 -22.25
N ASP A 407 -9.07 13.38 -22.13
CA ASP A 407 -9.72 14.44 -21.36
C ASP A 407 -9.95 14.06 -19.87
N VAL A 408 -9.56 12.84 -19.47
CA VAL A 408 -9.63 12.33 -18.09
C VAL A 408 -8.40 11.50 -17.76
N VAL A 409 -8.09 11.37 -16.48
CA VAL A 409 -7.01 10.50 -15.99
C VAL A 409 -7.55 9.10 -15.74
N SER A 410 -6.98 8.09 -16.39
CA SER A 410 -7.29 6.68 -16.17
C SER A 410 -6.31 6.02 -15.21
N GLY A 411 -6.76 4.93 -14.54
CA GLY A 411 -5.93 4.03 -13.74
C GLY A 411 -5.71 4.46 -12.30
N VAL A 412 -6.13 5.67 -11.88
CA VAL A 412 -6.09 6.06 -10.46
C VAL A 412 -7.12 5.27 -9.67
N GLN A 413 -6.72 4.78 -8.50
CA GLN A 413 -7.57 3.99 -7.61
C GLN A 413 -7.54 4.57 -6.20
N GLY A 414 -8.66 4.48 -5.48
CA GLY A 414 -8.78 5.01 -4.12
C GLY A 414 -7.77 4.43 -3.14
N ARG A 415 -7.36 3.17 -3.32
CA ARG A 415 -6.33 2.50 -2.49
C ARG A 415 -4.99 3.25 -2.47
N TYR A 416 -4.65 3.98 -3.53
CA TYR A 416 -3.42 4.79 -3.57
C TYR A 416 -3.41 5.95 -2.58
N PHE A 417 -4.57 6.33 -2.03
CA PHE A 417 -4.68 7.40 -1.04
C PHE A 417 -4.66 6.88 0.41
N ILE A 418 -4.69 5.55 0.63
CA ILE A 418 -4.64 4.98 1.98
C ILE A 418 -3.35 5.36 2.71
N PRO A 419 -2.14 5.26 2.10
CA PRO A 419 -0.90 5.68 2.74
C PRO A 419 -0.85 7.16 3.10
N LEU A 420 -1.64 8.02 2.41
CA LEU A 420 -1.68 9.46 2.63
C LEU A 420 -2.72 9.87 3.70
N PHE A 421 -3.68 9.00 3.99
CA PHE A 421 -4.90 9.42 4.68
C PHE A 421 -4.64 9.92 6.10
N ILE A 422 -3.68 9.33 6.81
CA ILE A 422 -3.34 9.79 8.15
C ILE A 422 -2.71 11.20 8.14
N TYR A 423 -1.92 11.52 7.10
CA TYR A 423 -1.39 12.87 6.87
C TYR A 423 -2.52 13.84 6.51
N LEU A 424 -3.52 13.41 5.76
CA LEU A 424 -4.71 14.22 5.44
C LEU A 424 -5.53 14.55 6.71
N CYS A 425 -5.56 13.67 7.70
CA CYS A 425 -6.23 13.91 8.98
C CYS A 425 -5.46 14.86 9.91
N PHE A 426 -4.13 14.90 9.79
CA PHE A 426 -3.26 15.63 10.71
C PHE A 426 -3.50 17.15 10.78
N PRO A 427 -3.76 17.89 9.69
CA PRO A 427 -4.00 19.34 9.74
C PRO A 427 -5.20 19.76 10.60
N PHE A 428 -6.16 18.84 10.82
CA PHE A 428 -7.34 19.12 11.65
C PHE A 428 -7.00 19.21 13.15
N LEU A 429 -5.83 18.74 13.60
CA LEU A 429 -5.35 18.82 14.98
C LEU A 429 -4.90 20.26 15.33
N ASN A 430 -5.81 21.20 15.24
CA ASN A 430 -5.50 22.64 15.38
C ASN A 430 -5.64 23.20 16.80
N GLY A 431 -6.15 22.41 17.75
CA GLY A 431 -6.35 22.82 19.13
C GLY A 431 -7.48 23.86 19.33
N LEU A 432 -8.23 24.23 18.29
CA LEU A 432 -9.32 25.19 18.40
C LEU A 432 -10.47 24.75 19.32
N LEU A 433 -10.61 23.44 19.48
CA LEU A 433 -11.63 22.82 20.34
C LEU A 433 -11.07 22.39 21.70
N ALA A 434 -9.80 22.63 21.96
CA ALA A 434 -9.16 22.29 23.23
C ALA A 434 -9.74 23.12 24.38
N GLY A 435 -10.03 22.49 25.51
CA GLY A 435 -10.44 23.20 26.75
C GLY A 435 -11.96 23.34 26.97
N LYS A 436 -12.81 22.72 26.13
CA LYS A 436 -14.26 22.61 26.42
C LYS A 436 -14.53 21.27 27.13
N GLU A 437 -14.35 21.22 28.47
CA GLU A 437 -14.35 19.98 29.26
C GLU A 437 -15.53 19.02 29.02
N ASN A 438 -16.76 19.53 28.87
CA ASN A 438 -17.93 18.70 28.61
C ASN A 438 -17.96 18.12 27.19
N CYS A 439 -17.51 18.89 26.19
CA CYS A 439 -17.41 18.42 24.82
C CYS A 439 -16.32 17.33 24.71
N ASP A 440 -15.20 17.54 25.37
CA ASP A 440 -14.06 16.62 25.41
C ASP A 440 -14.41 15.21 25.88
N ARG A 441 -15.15 15.10 26.99
CA ARG A 441 -15.50 13.79 27.57
C ARG A 441 -16.44 12.99 26.66
N ILE A 442 -17.48 13.64 26.15
CA ILE A 442 -18.47 13.00 25.26
C ILE A 442 -17.80 12.59 23.95
N CYS A 443 -17.07 13.50 23.30
CA CYS A 443 -16.41 13.22 22.03
C CYS A 443 -15.36 12.09 22.15
N ARG A 444 -14.58 12.04 23.23
CA ARG A 444 -13.60 10.97 23.46
C ARG A 444 -14.27 9.62 23.67
N GLN A 445 -15.34 9.57 24.46
CA GLN A 445 -16.06 8.30 24.72
C GLN A 445 -16.77 7.80 23.45
N THR A 446 -17.45 8.71 22.73
CA THR A 446 -18.13 8.37 21.49
C THR A 446 -17.12 7.96 20.42
N GLY A 447 -16.01 8.70 20.25
CA GLY A 447 -14.97 8.34 19.29
C GLY A 447 -14.31 6.99 19.59
N ALA A 448 -14.14 6.63 20.87
CA ALA A 448 -13.64 5.31 21.25
C ALA A 448 -14.63 4.19 20.89
N LEU A 449 -15.93 4.39 21.19
CA LEU A 449 -16.95 3.43 20.82
C LEU A 449 -17.09 3.26 19.29
N CYS A 450 -17.08 4.37 18.55
CA CYS A 450 -17.12 4.35 17.09
C CYS A 450 -15.92 3.60 16.50
N SER A 451 -14.70 3.77 17.04
CA SER A 451 -13.53 3.04 16.56
C SER A 451 -13.64 1.54 16.79
N GLU A 452 -14.13 1.09 17.97
CA GLU A 452 -14.36 -0.34 18.23
C GLU A 452 -15.40 -0.94 17.26
N ILE A 453 -16.50 -0.22 17.01
CA ILE A 453 -17.55 -0.65 16.08
C ILE A 453 -16.96 -0.80 14.66
N LEU A 454 -16.25 0.22 14.16
CA LEU A 454 -15.72 0.20 12.80
C LEU A 454 -14.67 -0.89 12.59
N VAL A 455 -13.80 -1.12 13.57
CA VAL A 455 -12.75 -2.14 13.49
C VAL A 455 -13.34 -3.55 13.40
N ILE A 456 -14.32 -3.87 14.26
CA ILE A 456 -14.99 -5.18 14.26
C ILE A 456 -15.82 -5.34 12.98
N GLN A 457 -16.62 -4.33 12.64
CA GLN A 457 -17.44 -4.33 11.45
C GLN A 457 -16.62 -4.53 10.17
N SER A 458 -15.51 -3.80 10.02
CA SER A 458 -14.63 -3.89 8.86
C SER A 458 -14.08 -5.29 8.68
N ALA A 459 -13.53 -5.90 9.73
CA ALA A 459 -12.96 -7.23 9.68
C ALA A 459 -14.03 -8.31 9.39
N ALA A 460 -15.18 -8.24 10.08
CA ALA A 460 -16.26 -9.19 9.91
C ALA A 460 -16.90 -9.11 8.51
N LEU A 461 -17.20 -7.88 8.05
CA LEU A 461 -17.79 -7.69 6.72
C LEU A 461 -16.83 -8.03 5.59
N THR A 462 -15.53 -7.75 5.73
CA THR A 462 -14.54 -8.18 4.74
C THR A 462 -14.56 -9.70 4.59
N SER A 463 -14.48 -10.44 5.71
CA SER A 463 -14.54 -11.91 5.69
C SER A 463 -15.85 -12.44 5.10
N MET A 464 -16.99 -11.84 5.48
CA MET A 464 -18.29 -12.25 5.00
C MET A 464 -18.45 -12.01 3.48
N ILE A 465 -18.03 -10.85 2.99
CA ILE A 465 -18.13 -10.52 1.56
C ILE A 465 -17.24 -11.45 0.72
N LEU A 466 -16.02 -11.73 1.17
CA LEU A 466 -15.13 -12.67 0.50
C LEU A 466 -15.71 -14.09 0.48
N LEU A 467 -16.28 -14.53 1.61
CA LEU A 467 -16.97 -15.83 1.69
C LEU A 467 -18.12 -15.92 0.70
N VAL A 468 -19.01 -14.92 0.69
CA VAL A 468 -20.15 -14.89 -0.22
C VAL A 468 -19.72 -14.74 -1.68
N ARG A 469 -18.71 -13.92 -1.97
CA ARG A 469 -18.25 -13.68 -3.35
C ARG A 469 -17.62 -14.92 -3.96
N TYR A 470 -16.83 -15.65 -3.21
CA TYR A 470 -15.97 -16.70 -3.78
C TYR A 470 -16.38 -18.12 -3.43
N TRP A 471 -17.10 -18.35 -2.32
CA TRP A 471 -17.28 -19.71 -1.81
C TRP A 471 -18.74 -20.16 -1.69
N ILE A 472 -19.68 -19.23 -1.51
CA ILE A 472 -21.13 -19.45 -1.39
C ILE A 472 -21.88 -18.67 -2.49
#